data_c062d328f0acda784f963becdfd77001
#
_entry.id   c062d328f0acda784f963becdfd77001
#
_cell.length_a   1.000
_cell.length_b   1.000
_cell.length_c   1.000
_cell.angle_alpha   90.00
_cell.angle_beta   90.00
_cell.angle_gamma   90.00
#
_symmetry.space_group_name_H-M   'P 1'
#
loop_
_entity.id
_entity.type
_entity.pdbx_description
1 polymer ?
#
loop_
_entity_poly.entity_id
_entity_poly.type
_entity_poly.pdbx_seq_one_letter_code
_entity_poly.pdbx_strand_id
1 'polypeptide(L)'
;MNLWLYLHFPALQLDSLAEAEKDVAIAIVNKHSHQIMQSNAAAKAAGVLPNMGLASAAALCAHLQVVPYDAEIENNRLKEIAQWLYLVTADLVLMPPQGLLIRASHMLLLYSGLAGYWQVLSAHLKPLSLRFHYACAYSPLAAMLLAKAGNDLLSDDRDAIALRLGQHDLQCTELSVATVEKLRRVGINTLADLLALPLAEVARRFDIDLVNYIGKLTGQFKHPVDFYHPPAHFRQELELLYEIENVQWLEKPLSKLLKQLENHLRLQDQVAYELALTLQQREGQRKRVIFTSAQGDYLWHKWQTLACLTLESLTLDAPVTRLTLEVQRQGEHGLNKAELFSKSTGVLSAAELCSLLQAKLGNEAVVQPSLKQDPRPEKATDYRPVLQSSPHLLPDCHALRPSFLLTTPEVLRQQVDLIHGPERVVSGWWDGDDVMRDYFIARTHDGQWLWIFRDQQQRWFVHGLFC
;
A
#
# COMPACT_ATOMS: atom_id res chain seq x y z
N MET A 1 -10.64 -34.90 -1.18
CA MET A 1 -11.51 -33.83 -0.63
C MET A 1 -10.61 -32.73 -0.11
N ASN A 2 -11.02 -31.47 -0.27
CA ASN A 2 -10.25 -30.33 0.19
C ASN A 2 -10.54 -30.04 1.67
N LEU A 3 -9.50 -29.78 2.46
CA LEU A 3 -9.61 -29.26 3.82
C LEU A 3 -9.77 -27.73 3.73
N TRP A 4 -10.77 -27.22 4.40
CA TRP A 4 -11.09 -25.80 4.48
C TRP A 4 -10.88 -25.31 5.90
N LEU A 5 -10.33 -24.11 6.05
CA LEU A 5 -10.21 -23.37 7.30
C LEU A 5 -11.07 -22.12 7.18
N TYR A 6 -11.96 -21.89 8.13
CA TYR A 6 -12.73 -20.65 8.20
C TYR A 6 -12.29 -19.83 9.40
N LEU A 7 -12.10 -18.52 9.15
CA LEU A 7 -11.82 -17.52 10.17
C LEU A 7 -13.07 -16.64 10.31
N HIS A 8 -13.61 -16.57 11.51
CA HIS A 8 -14.78 -15.74 11.85
C HIS A 8 -14.35 -14.57 12.74
N PHE A 9 -14.66 -13.36 12.34
CA PHE A 9 -14.32 -12.13 13.03
C PHE A 9 -15.58 -11.46 13.63
N PRO A 10 -16.02 -11.81 14.84
CA PRO A 10 -17.32 -11.40 15.39
C PRO A 10 -17.43 -9.92 15.74
N ALA A 11 -16.31 -9.19 15.76
CA ALA A 11 -16.28 -7.80 16.21
C ALA A 11 -15.39 -6.91 15.31
N LEU A 12 -15.49 -7.10 13.99
CA LEU A 12 -14.56 -6.54 13.02
C LEU A 12 -14.61 -4.99 12.97
N GLN A 13 -15.81 -4.40 13.01
CA GLN A 13 -15.94 -2.94 13.06
C GLN A 13 -15.39 -2.38 14.38
N LEU A 14 -15.67 -3.04 15.49
CA LEU A 14 -15.18 -2.62 16.80
C LEU A 14 -13.66 -2.70 16.91
N ASP A 15 -13.06 -3.79 16.40
CA ASP A 15 -11.60 -3.98 16.38
C ASP A 15 -10.89 -2.94 15.49
N SER A 16 -11.58 -2.37 14.50
CA SER A 16 -11.05 -1.26 13.68
C SER A 16 -10.99 0.08 14.44
N LEU A 17 -11.82 0.26 15.47
CA LEU A 17 -11.88 1.45 16.32
C LEU A 17 -10.93 1.34 17.55
N ALA A 18 -10.66 0.12 18.00
CA ALA A 18 -10.01 -0.16 19.29
C ALA A 18 -8.53 0.25 19.39
N GLU A 19 -7.87 0.67 18.30
CA GLU A 19 -6.49 1.20 18.37
C GLU A 19 -6.40 2.55 19.12
N ALA A 20 -7.51 3.28 19.25
CA ALA A 20 -7.50 4.63 19.81
C ALA A 20 -7.90 4.71 21.31
N GLU A 21 -8.74 3.80 21.83
CA GLU A 21 -9.37 4.00 23.14
C GLU A 21 -9.60 2.67 23.91
N LYS A 22 -8.55 2.09 24.47
CA LYS A 22 -8.63 0.82 25.21
C LYS A 22 -9.49 0.88 26.49
N ASP A 23 -9.61 2.03 27.11
CA ASP A 23 -10.26 2.20 28.43
C ASP A 23 -11.70 2.72 28.34
N VAL A 24 -12.17 3.10 27.15
CA VAL A 24 -13.53 3.60 26.95
C VAL A 24 -14.49 2.47 26.60
N ALA A 25 -15.66 2.44 27.23
CA ALA A 25 -16.70 1.48 26.88
C ALA A 25 -17.35 1.84 25.55
N ILE A 26 -17.18 0.99 24.51
CA ILE A 26 -17.69 1.22 23.15
C ILE A 26 -18.61 0.06 22.76
N ALA A 27 -19.74 0.41 22.15
CA ALA A 27 -20.68 -0.55 21.58
C ALA A 27 -21.11 -0.16 20.16
N ILE A 28 -21.19 -1.16 19.28
CA ILE A 28 -21.74 -1.01 17.93
C ILE A 28 -23.21 -1.39 17.95
N VAL A 29 -24.06 -0.51 17.42
CA VAL A 29 -25.53 -0.64 17.49
C VAL A 29 -26.13 -0.72 16.10
N ASN A 30 -27.07 -1.61 15.91
CA ASN A 30 -27.86 -1.69 14.70
C ASN A 30 -28.76 -0.45 14.59
N LYS A 31 -28.68 0.29 13.47
CA LYS A 31 -29.42 1.53 13.22
C LYS A 31 -30.93 1.35 13.26
N HIS A 32 -31.45 0.15 12.92
CA HIS A 32 -32.88 -0.10 12.78
C HIS A 32 -33.50 -0.76 14.03
N SER A 33 -32.82 -1.79 14.59
CA SER A 33 -33.34 -2.53 15.75
C SER A 33 -32.93 -1.93 17.09
N HIS A 34 -31.99 -0.97 17.11
CA HIS A 34 -31.39 -0.39 18.32
C HIS A 34 -30.84 -1.44 19.30
N GLN A 35 -30.38 -2.57 18.77
CA GLN A 35 -29.73 -3.62 19.54
C GLN A 35 -28.22 -3.54 19.43
N ILE A 36 -27.54 -3.88 20.50
CA ILE A 36 -26.08 -3.99 20.55
C ILE A 36 -25.64 -5.16 19.67
N MET A 37 -24.84 -4.91 18.65
CA MET A 37 -24.23 -5.94 17.81
C MET A 37 -22.86 -6.36 18.33
N GLN A 38 -22.03 -5.41 18.73
CA GLN A 38 -20.66 -5.66 19.20
C GLN A 38 -20.40 -4.79 20.44
N SER A 39 -19.61 -5.30 21.39
CA SER A 39 -19.17 -4.57 22.58
C SER A 39 -17.72 -4.89 22.90
N ASN A 40 -16.93 -3.88 23.31
CA ASN A 40 -15.53 -4.05 23.71
C ASN A 40 -15.41 -4.64 25.13
N ALA A 41 -14.21 -4.89 25.58
CA ALA A 41 -13.95 -5.48 26.89
C ALA A 41 -14.46 -4.59 28.04
N ALA A 42 -14.30 -3.28 27.95
CA ALA A 42 -14.77 -2.32 28.94
C ALA A 42 -16.32 -2.31 29.03
N ALA A 43 -17.01 -2.30 27.87
CA ALA A 43 -18.46 -2.37 27.82
C ALA A 43 -19.00 -3.72 28.38
N LYS A 44 -18.33 -4.85 28.04
CA LYS A 44 -18.67 -6.16 28.58
C LYS A 44 -18.49 -6.23 30.09
N ALA A 45 -17.41 -5.66 30.63
CA ALA A 45 -17.17 -5.57 32.08
C ALA A 45 -18.26 -4.76 32.80
N ALA A 46 -18.83 -3.75 32.14
CA ALA A 46 -20.00 -2.99 32.62
C ALA A 46 -21.35 -3.73 32.43
N GLY A 47 -21.34 -4.96 31.88
CA GLY A 47 -22.54 -5.77 31.68
C GLY A 47 -23.25 -5.57 30.33
N VAL A 48 -22.68 -4.81 29.38
CA VAL A 48 -23.24 -4.60 28.05
C VAL A 48 -22.90 -5.76 27.14
N LEU A 49 -23.91 -6.56 26.79
CA LEU A 49 -23.77 -7.78 25.97
C LEU A 49 -24.40 -7.61 24.58
N PRO A 50 -23.95 -8.35 23.56
CA PRO A 50 -24.59 -8.42 22.27
C PRO A 50 -26.06 -8.83 22.39
N ASN A 51 -26.90 -8.38 21.47
CA ASN A 51 -28.35 -8.54 21.41
C ASN A 51 -29.16 -7.79 22.52
N MET A 52 -28.49 -7.05 23.40
CA MET A 52 -29.16 -6.18 24.38
C MET A 52 -29.72 -4.92 23.70
N GLY A 53 -30.86 -4.44 24.16
CA GLY A 53 -31.41 -3.15 23.71
C GLY A 53 -30.55 -1.96 24.18
N LEU A 54 -30.44 -0.92 23.35
CA LEU A 54 -29.63 0.26 23.63
C LEU A 54 -30.01 0.94 24.97
N ALA A 55 -31.32 1.02 25.30
CA ALA A 55 -31.79 1.62 26.54
C ALA A 55 -31.26 0.87 27.78
N SER A 56 -31.29 -0.47 27.74
CA SER A 56 -30.77 -1.32 28.80
C SER A 56 -29.23 -1.18 28.94
N ALA A 57 -28.54 -1.11 27.81
CA ALA A 57 -27.08 -0.94 27.80
C ALA A 57 -26.68 0.44 28.37
N ALA A 58 -27.38 1.50 28.01
CA ALA A 58 -27.13 2.85 28.56
C ALA A 58 -27.42 2.95 30.06
N ALA A 59 -28.38 2.21 30.57
CA ALA A 59 -28.67 2.11 32.00
C ALA A 59 -27.55 1.41 32.78
N LEU A 60 -26.86 0.43 32.18
CA LEU A 60 -25.75 -0.29 32.79
C LEU A 60 -24.42 0.49 32.72
N CYS A 61 -24.23 1.31 31.69
CA CYS A 61 -22.98 2.05 31.48
C CYS A 61 -23.30 3.49 31.04
N ALA A 62 -23.21 4.43 31.99
CA ALA A 62 -23.53 5.85 31.77
C ALA A 62 -22.60 6.55 30.74
N HIS A 63 -21.38 6.04 30.57
CA HIS A 63 -20.36 6.60 29.66
C HIS A 63 -20.16 5.74 28.41
N LEU A 64 -21.18 4.95 28.03
CA LEU A 64 -21.11 4.08 26.85
C LEU A 64 -21.06 4.94 25.56
N GLN A 65 -19.97 4.81 24.83
CA GLN A 65 -19.88 5.35 23.48
C GLN A 65 -20.62 4.43 22.50
N VAL A 66 -21.54 4.98 21.75
CA VAL A 66 -22.37 4.24 20.81
C VAL A 66 -22.00 4.63 19.40
N VAL A 67 -21.56 3.64 18.61
CA VAL A 67 -21.22 3.81 17.20
C VAL A 67 -22.26 3.03 16.37
N PRO A 68 -22.84 3.63 15.33
CA PRO A 68 -23.75 2.92 14.46
C PRO A 68 -23.03 1.86 13.63
N TYR A 69 -23.68 0.73 13.42
CA TYR A 69 -23.16 -0.33 12.55
C TYR A 69 -23.07 0.12 11.10
N ASP A 70 -21.95 -0.17 10.48
CA ASP A 70 -21.68 0.07 9.07
C ASP A 70 -21.02 -1.15 8.43
N ALA A 71 -21.73 -1.80 7.50
CA ALA A 71 -21.25 -2.97 6.81
C ALA A 71 -20.06 -2.68 5.88
N GLU A 72 -19.91 -1.45 5.37
CA GLU A 72 -18.80 -1.09 4.50
C GLU A 72 -17.47 -1.09 5.28
N ILE A 73 -17.48 -0.66 6.54
CA ILE A 73 -16.30 -0.69 7.40
C ILE A 73 -15.83 -2.14 7.59
N GLU A 74 -16.75 -3.06 7.89
CA GLU A 74 -16.40 -4.48 8.03
C GLU A 74 -15.92 -5.09 6.72
N ASN A 75 -16.59 -4.82 5.61
CA ASN A 75 -16.18 -5.31 4.28
C ASN A 75 -14.80 -4.81 3.86
N ASN A 76 -14.49 -3.54 4.10
CA ASN A 76 -13.18 -2.97 3.79
C ASN A 76 -12.10 -3.59 4.68
N ARG A 77 -12.38 -3.74 5.99
CA ARG A 77 -11.46 -4.40 6.92
C ARG A 77 -11.21 -5.86 6.54
N LEU A 78 -12.25 -6.57 6.12
CA LEU A 78 -12.13 -7.94 5.67
C LEU A 78 -11.24 -8.07 4.43
N LYS A 79 -11.35 -7.13 3.47
CA LYS A 79 -10.46 -7.06 2.30
C LYS A 79 -8.99 -6.77 2.71
N GLU A 80 -8.77 -5.87 3.66
CA GLU A 80 -7.43 -5.59 4.19
C GLU A 80 -6.80 -6.85 4.81
N ILE A 81 -7.58 -7.59 5.62
CA ILE A 81 -7.13 -8.85 6.23
C ILE A 81 -6.83 -9.90 5.15
N ALA A 82 -7.70 -10.03 4.14
CA ALA A 82 -7.48 -10.96 3.04
C ALA A 82 -6.21 -10.62 2.24
N GLN A 83 -5.98 -9.35 1.95
CA GLN A 83 -4.76 -8.89 1.28
C GLN A 83 -3.51 -9.17 2.13
N TRP A 84 -3.59 -8.97 3.44
CA TRP A 84 -2.52 -9.28 4.38
C TRP A 84 -2.22 -10.79 4.42
N LEU A 85 -3.26 -11.63 4.50
CA LEU A 85 -3.13 -13.08 4.51
C LEU A 85 -2.68 -13.66 3.17
N TYR A 86 -2.91 -12.97 2.07
CA TYR A 86 -2.48 -13.40 0.74
C TYR A 86 -0.95 -13.54 0.62
N LEU A 87 -0.18 -12.92 1.52
CA LEU A 87 1.28 -13.12 1.65
C LEU A 87 1.67 -14.54 2.08
N VAL A 88 0.79 -15.27 2.75
CA VAL A 88 1.07 -16.60 3.31
C VAL A 88 0.15 -17.68 2.77
N THR A 89 -0.97 -17.30 2.11
CA THR A 89 -1.91 -18.26 1.52
C THR A 89 -2.63 -17.65 0.32
N ALA A 90 -2.75 -18.39 -0.79
CA ALA A 90 -3.30 -17.88 -2.04
C ALA A 90 -4.79 -18.15 -2.24
N ASP A 91 -5.30 -19.25 -1.68
CA ASP A 91 -6.68 -19.71 -1.90
C ASP A 91 -7.66 -19.16 -0.83
N LEU A 92 -7.84 -17.85 -0.86
CA LEU A 92 -8.72 -17.10 0.03
C LEU A 92 -10.07 -16.82 -0.63
N VAL A 93 -11.14 -16.88 0.16
CA VAL A 93 -12.49 -16.49 -0.24
C VAL A 93 -13.05 -15.51 0.79
N LEU A 94 -13.51 -14.36 0.33
CA LEU A 94 -14.23 -13.40 1.17
C LEU A 94 -15.64 -13.91 1.46
N MET A 95 -15.99 -13.98 2.73
CA MET A 95 -17.33 -14.35 3.21
C MET A 95 -17.91 -13.19 4.04
N PRO A 96 -18.33 -12.10 3.36
CA PRO A 96 -18.85 -10.92 4.05
C PRO A 96 -20.04 -11.24 4.98
N PRO A 97 -20.22 -10.46 6.06
CA PRO A 97 -19.40 -9.31 6.47
C PRO A 97 -18.20 -9.66 7.35
N GLN A 98 -18.11 -10.88 7.92
CA GLN A 98 -17.25 -11.18 9.06
C GLN A 98 -16.43 -12.48 8.90
N GLY A 99 -16.24 -12.97 7.69
CA GLY A 99 -15.56 -14.25 7.51
C GLY A 99 -14.58 -14.31 6.36
N LEU A 100 -13.55 -15.14 6.53
CA LEU A 100 -12.61 -15.56 5.49
C LEU A 100 -12.56 -17.09 5.45
N LEU A 101 -12.72 -17.64 4.27
CA LEU A 101 -12.58 -19.07 4.03
C LEU A 101 -11.28 -19.34 3.27
N ILE A 102 -10.52 -20.33 3.70
CA ILE A 102 -9.20 -20.66 3.17
C ILE A 102 -9.19 -22.12 2.77
N ARG A 103 -8.72 -22.44 1.57
CA ARG A 103 -8.49 -23.83 1.17
C ARG A 103 -7.11 -24.28 1.68
N ALA A 104 -7.09 -24.86 2.86
CA ALA A 104 -5.87 -25.24 3.56
C ALA A 104 -5.09 -26.36 2.84
N SER A 105 -5.78 -27.32 2.18
CA SER A 105 -5.15 -28.51 1.59
C SER A 105 -3.96 -28.19 0.67
N HIS A 106 -3.98 -27.09 -0.08
CA HIS A 106 -2.92 -26.73 -1.00
C HIS A 106 -1.66 -26.21 -0.31
N MET A 107 -1.79 -25.81 0.95
CA MET A 107 -0.70 -25.20 1.73
C MET A 107 0.00 -26.20 2.64
N LEU A 108 -0.61 -27.39 2.90
CA LEU A 108 -0.10 -28.32 3.89
C LEU A 108 1.30 -28.87 3.56
N LEU A 109 1.61 -29.10 2.29
CA LEU A 109 2.94 -29.56 1.87
C LEU A 109 4.01 -28.48 2.10
N LEU A 110 3.68 -27.22 1.82
CA LEU A 110 4.60 -26.09 1.97
C LEU A 110 4.96 -25.87 3.45
N TYR A 111 4.00 -26.06 4.35
CA TYR A 111 4.17 -25.76 5.79
C TYR A 111 4.31 -27.02 6.66
N SER A 112 4.63 -28.18 6.09
CA SER A 112 4.84 -29.43 6.82
C SER A 112 3.61 -29.88 7.65
N GLY A 113 2.42 -29.69 7.12
CA GLY A 113 1.16 -30.11 7.71
C GLY A 113 0.31 -28.97 8.30
N LEU A 114 -0.85 -29.34 8.86
CA LEU A 114 -1.84 -28.40 9.35
C LEU A 114 -1.34 -27.57 10.54
N ALA A 115 -0.60 -28.18 11.46
CA ALA A 115 -0.06 -27.48 12.64
C ALA A 115 0.96 -26.42 12.25
N GLY A 116 1.91 -26.75 11.35
CA GLY A 116 2.90 -25.79 10.83
C GLY A 116 2.24 -24.65 10.07
N TYR A 117 1.25 -24.96 9.24
CA TYR A 117 0.49 -23.94 8.51
C TYR A 117 -0.24 -23.00 9.46
N TRP A 118 -0.91 -23.52 10.48
CA TRP A 118 -1.58 -22.71 11.48
C TRP A 118 -0.64 -21.83 12.28
N GLN A 119 0.55 -22.31 12.63
CA GLN A 119 1.57 -21.53 13.32
C GLN A 119 1.97 -20.30 12.51
N VAL A 120 2.21 -20.45 11.22
CA VAL A 120 2.56 -19.33 10.33
C VAL A 120 1.37 -18.37 10.18
N LEU A 121 0.17 -18.90 9.93
CA LEU A 121 -1.03 -18.09 9.74
C LEU A 121 -1.38 -17.27 11.00
N SER A 122 -1.37 -17.91 12.18
CA SER A 122 -1.67 -17.26 13.45
C SER A 122 -0.61 -16.22 13.84
N ALA A 123 0.68 -16.50 13.58
CA ALA A 123 1.75 -15.53 13.78
C ALA A 123 1.57 -14.30 12.85
N HIS A 124 1.11 -14.52 11.62
CA HIS A 124 0.85 -13.46 10.66
C HIS A 124 -0.40 -12.63 11.02
N LEU A 125 -1.41 -13.22 11.66
CA LEU A 125 -2.60 -12.51 12.16
C LEU A 125 -2.34 -11.71 13.45
N LYS A 126 -1.38 -12.13 14.26
CA LYS A 126 -1.11 -11.53 15.59
C LYS A 126 -0.88 -10.02 15.57
N PRO A 127 -0.12 -9.42 14.62
CA PRO A 127 0.08 -7.98 14.54
C PRO A 127 -1.19 -7.17 14.32
N LEU A 128 -2.25 -7.79 13.76
CA LEU A 128 -3.52 -7.11 13.49
C LEU A 128 -4.40 -6.95 14.72
N SER A 129 -4.03 -7.59 15.85
CA SER A 129 -4.76 -7.53 17.14
C SER A 129 -6.26 -7.82 17.03
N LEU A 130 -6.66 -8.73 16.12
CA LEU A 130 -8.04 -9.08 15.83
C LEU A 130 -8.53 -10.19 16.76
N ARG A 131 -9.82 -10.13 17.12
CA ARG A 131 -10.54 -11.23 17.77
C ARG A 131 -11.16 -12.09 16.70
N PHE A 132 -10.86 -13.38 16.68
CA PHE A 132 -11.43 -14.31 15.71
C PHE A 132 -11.60 -15.70 16.30
N HIS A 133 -12.54 -16.45 15.73
CA HIS A 133 -12.71 -17.88 15.91
C HIS A 133 -12.32 -18.60 14.62
N TYR A 134 -11.96 -19.87 14.73
CA TYR A 134 -11.52 -20.63 13.58
C TYR A 134 -11.98 -22.08 13.64
N ALA A 135 -12.20 -22.71 12.48
CA ALA A 135 -12.41 -24.14 12.42
C ALA A 135 -11.98 -24.71 11.07
N CYS A 136 -11.44 -25.94 11.12
CA CYS A 136 -11.18 -26.74 9.93
C CYS A 136 -12.32 -27.74 9.69
N ALA A 137 -12.68 -27.93 8.41
CA ALA A 137 -13.60 -28.99 7.99
C ALA A 137 -13.40 -29.35 6.51
N TYR A 138 -13.99 -30.47 6.07
CA TYR A 138 -13.91 -30.93 4.69
C TYR A 138 -14.99 -30.33 3.77
N SER A 139 -15.77 -29.39 4.29
CA SER A 139 -16.65 -28.55 3.50
C SER A 139 -16.62 -27.10 3.98
N PRO A 140 -16.78 -26.11 3.07
CA PRO A 140 -16.87 -24.70 3.43
C PRO A 140 -17.92 -24.43 4.50
N LEU A 141 -19.12 -25.04 4.36
CA LEU A 141 -20.25 -24.80 5.23
C LEU A 141 -20.02 -25.35 6.64
N ALA A 142 -19.40 -26.55 6.76
CA ALA A 142 -19.05 -27.11 8.06
C ALA A 142 -17.99 -26.30 8.80
N ALA A 143 -16.94 -25.85 8.08
CA ALA A 143 -15.91 -24.98 8.67
C ALA A 143 -16.51 -23.66 9.17
N MET A 144 -17.40 -23.06 8.40
CA MET A 144 -18.10 -21.83 8.75
C MET A 144 -18.99 -22.01 9.99
N LEU A 145 -19.79 -23.07 10.05
CA LEU A 145 -20.67 -23.36 11.18
C LEU A 145 -19.86 -23.54 12.47
N LEU A 146 -18.82 -24.38 12.43
CA LEU A 146 -17.99 -24.65 13.60
C LEU A 146 -17.27 -23.40 14.11
N ALA A 147 -16.74 -22.58 13.23
CA ALA A 147 -16.06 -21.34 13.62
C ALA A 147 -17.04 -20.30 14.18
N LYS A 148 -18.21 -20.10 13.55
CA LYS A 148 -19.26 -19.20 14.06
C LYS A 148 -19.76 -19.63 15.44
N ALA A 149 -19.77 -20.94 15.71
CA ALA A 149 -20.12 -21.49 17.02
C ALA A 149 -19.00 -21.38 18.07
N GLY A 150 -17.83 -20.85 17.71
CA GLY A 150 -16.70 -20.63 18.61
C GLY A 150 -15.95 -21.89 19.04
N ASN A 151 -15.93 -22.93 18.18
CA ASN A 151 -15.29 -24.21 18.53
C ASN A 151 -13.76 -24.17 18.54
N ASP A 152 -13.14 -23.23 17.81
CA ASP A 152 -11.68 -23.10 17.67
C ASP A 152 -10.99 -24.44 17.36
N LEU A 153 -11.55 -25.17 16.34
CA LEU A 153 -11.15 -26.53 15.99
C LEU A 153 -10.08 -26.53 14.90
N LEU A 154 -8.87 -26.97 15.25
CA LEU A 154 -7.80 -27.24 14.32
C LEU A 154 -7.59 -28.76 14.19
N SER A 155 -8.23 -29.37 13.20
CA SER A 155 -8.11 -30.81 12.97
C SER A 155 -8.28 -31.15 11.49
N ASP A 156 -7.55 -32.15 11.02
CA ASP A 156 -7.72 -32.82 9.73
C ASP A 156 -8.31 -34.23 9.88
N ASP A 157 -8.66 -34.64 11.13
CA ASP A 157 -9.35 -35.87 11.42
C ASP A 157 -10.86 -35.72 11.14
N ARG A 158 -11.37 -36.55 10.23
CA ARG A 158 -12.76 -36.51 9.81
C ARG A 158 -13.74 -36.88 10.93
N ASP A 159 -13.38 -37.86 11.75
CA ASP A 159 -14.24 -38.36 12.81
C ASP A 159 -14.34 -37.33 13.94
N ALA A 160 -13.21 -36.66 14.28
CA ALA A 160 -13.20 -35.56 15.23
C ALA A 160 -14.03 -34.36 14.75
N ILE A 161 -13.94 -34.01 13.47
CA ILE A 161 -14.75 -32.94 12.86
C ILE A 161 -16.22 -33.29 12.85
N ALA A 162 -16.59 -34.52 12.43
CA ALA A 162 -17.98 -34.99 12.39
C ALA A 162 -18.61 -35.04 13.79
N LEU A 163 -17.84 -35.51 14.79
CA LEU A 163 -18.27 -35.53 16.19
C LEU A 163 -18.58 -34.13 16.70
N ARG A 164 -17.67 -33.16 16.46
CA ARG A 164 -17.89 -31.78 16.87
C ARG A 164 -19.09 -31.15 16.15
N LEU A 165 -19.20 -31.37 14.85
CA LEU A 165 -20.32 -30.86 14.06
C LEU A 165 -21.66 -31.39 14.58
N GLY A 166 -21.73 -32.70 14.92
CA GLY A 166 -22.93 -33.35 15.44
C GLY A 166 -23.42 -32.79 16.78
N GLN A 167 -22.57 -32.24 17.61
CA GLN A 167 -22.89 -31.66 18.93
C GLN A 167 -23.75 -30.40 18.88
N HIS A 168 -23.84 -29.76 17.71
CA HIS A 168 -24.57 -28.49 17.56
C HIS A 168 -26.09 -28.71 17.36
N ASP A 169 -26.85 -27.78 17.95
CA ASP A 169 -28.29 -27.66 17.72
C ASP A 169 -28.56 -27.15 16.29
N LEU A 170 -29.71 -27.53 15.74
CA LEU A 170 -30.15 -27.06 14.42
C LEU A 170 -30.33 -25.54 14.34
N GLN A 171 -30.47 -24.83 15.46
CA GLN A 171 -30.54 -23.36 15.49
C GLN A 171 -29.20 -22.67 15.14
N CYS A 172 -28.10 -23.40 15.28
CA CYS A 172 -26.79 -22.89 14.87
C CYS A 172 -26.58 -22.92 13.34
N THR A 173 -27.52 -23.54 12.62
CA THR A 173 -27.47 -23.68 11.16
C THR A 173 -28.09 -22.46 10.46
N GLU A 174 -27.83 -22.34 9.17
CA GLU A 174 -28.45 -21.33 8.30
C GLU A 174 -29.84 -21.78 7.77
N LEU A 175 -30.40 -22.84 8.33
CA LEU A 175 -31.73 -23.31 7.95
C LEU A 175 -32.82 -22.35 8.42
N SER A 176 -33.90 -22.24 7.65
CA SER A 176 -35.05 -21.41 8.05
C SER A 176 -35.67 -21.92 9.33
N VAL A 177 -36.20 -21.02 10.15
CA VAL A 177 -36.92 -21.36 11.40
C VAL A 177 -38.00 -22.38 11.13
N ALA A 178 -38.76 -22.26 10.02
CA ALA A 178 -39.81 -23.20 9.63
C ALA A 178 -39.24 -24.60 9.33
N THR A 179 -38.06 -24.70 8.71
CA THR A 179 -37.38 -25.98 8.45
C THR A 179 -36.91 -26.62 9.75
N VAL A 180 -36.32 -25.84 10.65
CA VAL A 180 -35.88 -26.31 11.97
C VAL A 180 -37.08 -26.83 12.79
N GLU A 181 -38.23 -26.15 12.78
CA GLU A 181 -39.42 -26.61 13.46
C GLU A 181 -40.00 -27.89 12.85
N LYS A 182 -39.99 -28.02 11.51
CA LYS A 182 -40.42 -29.28 10.84
C LYS A 182 -39.53 -30.46 11.27
N LEU A 183 -38.21 -30.26 11.34
CA LEU A 183 -37.26 -31.28 11.79
C LEU A 183 -37.49 -31.68 13.25
N ARG A 184 -37.70 -30.71 14.14
CA ARG A 184 -38.01 -30.98 15.56
C ARG A 184 -39.29 -31.75 15.76
N ARG A 185 -40.33 -31.52 14.96
CA ARG A 185 -41.61 -32.27 15.02
C ARG A 185 -41.45 -33.75 14.69
N VAL A 186 -40.40 -34.11 13.93
CA VAL A 186 -40.13 -35.53 13.60
C VAL A 186 -39.00 -36.11 14.47
N GLY A 187 -38.61 -35.40 15.56
CA GLY A 187 -37.65 -35.89 16.55
C GLY A 187 -36.20 -35.62 16.23
N ILE A 188 -35.88 -34.80 15.19
CA ILE A 188 -34.53 -34.44 14.82
C ILE A 188 -34.20 -33.12 15.53
N ASN A 189 -33.32 -33.15 16.54
CA ASN A 189 -32.99 -31.98 17.36
C ASN A 189 -31.57 -31.48 17.15
N THR A 190 -30.66 -32.38 16.82
CA THR A 190 -29.23 -32.07 16.65
C THR A 190 -28.76 -32.28 15.21
N LEU A 191 -27.59 -31.73 14.88
CA LEU A 191 -26.95 -32.04 13.61
C LEU A 191 -26.55 -33.53 13.51
N ALA A 192 -26.23 -34.20 14.64
CA ALA A 192 -25.94 -35.61 14.65
C ALA A 192 -27.15 -36.40 14.17
N ASP A 193 -28.36 -36.11 14.69
CA ASP A 193 -29.60 -36.76 14.28
C ASP A 193 -29.86 -36.54 12.78
N LEU A 194 -29.64 -35.33 12.29
CA LEU A 194 -29.87 -35.00 10.89
C LEU A 194 -28.88 -35.69 9.96
N LEU A 195 -27.61 -35.75 10.33
CA LEU A 195 -26.53 -36.36 9.52
C LEU A 195 -26.55 -37.90 9.56
N ALA A 196 -27.21 -38.49 10.55
CA ALA A 196 -27.42 -39.93 10.61
C ALA A 196 -28.44 -40.43 9.57
N LEU A 197 -29.28 -39.54 9.02
CA LEU A 197 -30.26 -39.90 8.01
C LEU A 197 -29.62 -40.05 6.61
N PRO A 198 -29.93 -41.13 5.88
CA PRO A 198 -29.54 -41.24 4.48
C PRO A 198 -30.12 -40.09 3.64
N LEU A 199 -29.31 -39.50 2.78
CA LEU A 199 -29.73 -38.36 1.96
C LEU A 199 -30.96 -38.67 1.11
N ALA A 200 -31.12 -39.94 0.68
CA ALA A 200 -32.28 -40.41 -0.06
C ALA A 200 -33.58 -40.38 0.76
N GLU A 201 -33.49 -40.58 2.08
CA GLU A 201 -34.68 -40.48 2.96
C GLU A 201 -35.05 -39.02 3.20
N VAL A 202 -34.05 -38.16 3.37
CA VAL A 202 -34.29 -36.73 3.49
C VAL A 202 -34.94 -36.17 2.23
N ALA A 203 -34.52 -36.60 1.04
CA ALA A 203 -35.07 -36.17 -0.24
C ALA A 203 -36.52 -36.59 -0.46
N ARG A 204 -36.98 -37.65 0.23
CA ARG A 204 -38.38 -38.13 0.14
C ARG A 204 -39.35 -37.38 1.07
N ARG A 205 -38.84 -36.80 2.15
CA ARG A 205 -39.64 -36.23 3.25
C ARG A 205 -39.56 -34.72 3.37
N PHE A 206 -38.50 -34.14 2.85
CA PHE A 206 -38.19 -32.71 3.02
C PHE A 206 -37.92 -32.03 1.69
N ASP A 207 -37.85 -30.70 1.74
CA ASP A 207 -37.63 -29.86 0.58
C ASP A 207 -36.18 -30.00 0.02
N ILE A 208 -36.02 -29.74 -1.26
CA ILE A 208 -34.71 -29.81 -1.96
C ILE A 208 -33.65 -28.93 -1.32
N ASP A 209 -34.04 -27.82 -0.67
CA ASP A 209 -33.14 -26.90 0.01
C ASP A 209 -32.44 -27.59 1.19
N LEU A 210 -33.13 -28.39 1.96
CA LEU A 210 -32.56 -29.19 3.05
C LEU A 210 -31.57 -30.23 2.50
N VAL A 211 -31.92 -30.90 1.41
CA VAL A 211 -31.04 -31.88 0.74
C VAL A 211 -29.77 -31.23 0.27
N ASN A 212 -29.86 -30.04 -0.37
CA ASN A 212 -28.74 -29.24 -0.83
C ASN A 212 -27.88 -28.78 0.35
N TYR A 213 -28.50 -28.35 1.45
CA TYR A 213 -27.79 -27.94 2.65
C TYR A 213 -26.97 -29.08 3.25
N ILE A 214 -27.58 -30.27 3.45
CA ILE A 214 -26.88 -31.46 3.97
C ILE A 214 -25.75 -31.89 3.01
N GLY A 215 -26.03 -31.94 1.70
CA GLY A 215 -25.04 -32.32 0.70
C GLY A 215 -23.85 -31.38 0.69
N LYS A 216 -24.05 -30.07 0.86
CA LYS A 216 -22.98 -29.05 1.00
C LYS A 216 -22.27 -29.16 2.35
N LEU A 217 -23.01 -29.42 3.45
CA LEU A 217 -22.46 -29.55 4.79
C LEU A 217 -21.55 -30.78 4.90
N THR A 218 -21.93 -31.90 4.32
CA THR A 218 -21.14 -33.14 4.29
C THR A 218 -20.02 -33.14 3.23
N GLY A 219 -20.01 -32.14 2.35
CA GLY A 219 -19.06 -32.05 1.24
C GLY A 219 -19.35 -33.00 0.07
N GLN A 220 -20.55 -33.63 0.04
CA GLN A 220 -21.00 -34.46 -1.09
C GLN A 220 -21.35 -33.60 -2.30
N PHE A 221 -21.89 -32.40 -2.07
CA PHE A 221 -22.15 -31.42 -3.12
C PHE A 221 -21.10 -30.33 -3.13
N LYS A 222 -20.75 -29.88 -4.34
CA LYS A 222 -19.82 -28.78 -4.49
C LYS A 222 -20.45 -27.50 -3.93
N HIS A 223 -19.66 -26.77 -3.16
CA HIS A 223 -19.96 -25.40 -2.75
C HIS A 223 -19.16 -24.48 -3.65
N PRO A 224 -19.81 -23.74 -4.60
CA PRO A 224 -19.10 -22.80 -5.45
C PRO A 224 -18.53 -21.67 -4.58
N VAL A 225 -17.29 -21.33 -4.79
CA VAL A 225 -16.58 -20.25 -4.09
C VAL A 225 -15.79 -19.43 -5.09
N ASP A 226 -15.76 -18.11 -4.89
CA ASP A 226 -14.98 -17.19 -5.68
C ASP A 226 -13.71 -16.80 -4.91
N PHE A 227 -12.55 -17.16 -5.46
CA PHE A 227 -11.29 -16.85 -4.82
C PHE A 227 -10.97 -15.37 -4.93
N TYR A 228 -10.51 -14.81 -3.83
CA TYR A 228 -10.06 -13.44 -3.77
C TYR A 228 -8.73 -13.27 -4.52
N HIS A 229 -8.69 -12.26 -5.37
CA HIS A 229 -7.47 -11.81 -6.02
C HIS A 229 -7.22 -10.35 -5.61
N PRO A 230 -6.01 -10.02 -5.12
CA PRO A 230 -5.66 -8.64 -4.82
C PRO A 230 -5.83 -7.76 -6.06
N PRO A 231 -6.29 -6.51 -5.92
CA PRO A 231 -6.44 -5.60 -7.05
C PRO A 231 -5.08 -5.35 -7.73
N ALA A 232 -5.08 -5.19 -9.06
CA ALA A 232 -3.86 -4.93 -9.83
C ALA A 232 -3.26 -3.55 -9.53
N HIS A 233 -4.10 -2.56 -9.20
CA HIS A 233 -3.69 -1.20 -8.90
C HIS A 233 -3.95 -0.86 -7.45
N PHE A 234 -2.97 -0.22 -6.81
CA PHE A 234 -3.15 0.26 -5.44
C PHE A 234 -3.86 1.61 -5.44
N ARG A 235 -5.01 1.63 -4.80
CA ARG A 235 -5.74 2.84 -4.44
C ARG A 235 -6.45 2.58 -3.13
N GLN A 236 -6.11 3.34 -2.09
CA GLN A 236 -6.72 3.23 -0.78
C GLN A 236 -7.18 4.57 -0.27
N GLU A 237 -8.37 4.56 0.33
CA GLU A 237 -8.98 5.74 0.94
C GLU A 237 -9.05 5.53 2.45
N LEU A 238 -8.73 6.58 3.19
CA LEU A 238 -8.82 6.61 4.65
C LEU A 238 -9.64 7.84 5.06
N GLU A 239 -10.80 7.60 5.62
CA GLU A 239 -11.60 8.64 6.24
C GLU A 239 -11.05 8.93 7.65
N LEU A 240 -10.87 10.21 7.97
CA LEU A 240 -10.29 10.62 9.23
C LEU A 240 -11.41 10.77 10.27
N LEU A 241 -11.17 10.25 11.47
CA LEU A 241 -12.09 10.38 12.60
C LEU A 241 -12.24 11.83 13.05
N TYR A 242 -11.18 12.62 12.89
CA TYR A 242 -11.12 14.04 13.22
C TYR A 242 -10.56 14.82 12.03
N GLU A 243 -11.04 16.01 11.83
CA GLU A 243 -10.50 16.91 10.82
C GLU A 243 -9.08 17.34 11.20
N ILE A 244 -8.16 17.27 10.23
CA ILE A 244 -6.74 17.59 10.43
C ILE A 244 -6.44 18.97 9.81
N GLU A 245 -6.05 19.92 10.65
CA GLU A 245 -5.63 21.26 10.25
C GLU A 245 -4.12 21.41 10.09
N ASN A 246 -3.35 20.60 10.81
CA ASN A 246 -1.89 20.63 10.76
C ASN A 246 -1.35 19.47 9.91
N VAL A 247 -0.55 19.81 8.89
CA VAL A 247 0.09 18.85 7.98
C VAL A 247 0.89 17.77 8.72
N GLN A 248 1.55 18.11 9.81
CA GLN A 248 2.35 17.14 10.58
C GLN A 248 1.51 16.01 11.16
N TRP A 249 0.24 16.24 11.45
CA TRP A 249 -0.67 15.21 11.98
C TRP A 249 -1.12 14.21 10.93
N LEU A 250 -0.88 14.51 9.64
CA LEU A 250 -1.11 13.58 8.54
C LEU A 250 -0.11 12.40 8.54
N GLU A 251 1.00 12.49 9.26
CA GLU A 251 2.04 11.46 9.29
C GLU A 251 1.50 10.09 9.74
N LYS A 252 0.73 10.04 10.83
CA LYS A 252 0.16 8.78 11.36
C LYS A 252 -0.82 8.12 10.38
N PRO A 253 -1.87 8.80 9.89
CA PRO A 253 -2.79 8.18 8.93
C PRO A 253 -2.10 7.82 7.60
N LEU A 254 -1.14 8.63 7.15
CA LEU A 254 -0.37 8.33 5.95
C LEU A 254 0.50 7.08 6.14
N SER A 255 1.14 6.88 7.30
CA SER A 255 1.94 5.69 7.58
C SER A 255 1.11 4.40 7.49
N LYS A 256 -0.17 4.44 7.86
CA LYS A 256 -1.09 3.30 7.72
C LYS A 256 -1.30 2.95 6.24
N LEU A 257 -1.55 3.95 5.39
CA LEU A 257 -1.71 3.75 3.94
C LEU A 257 -0.42 3.26 3.28
N LEU A 258 0.74 3.77 3.70
CA LEU A 258 2.05 3.35 3.17
C LEU A 258 2.41 1.91 3.56
N LYS A 259 2.01 1.44 4.73
CA LYS A 259 2.17 0.02 5.11
C LYS A 259 1.28 -0.90 4.28
N GLN A 260 0.07 -0.47 3.96
CA GLN A 260 -0.81 -1.22 3.04
C GLN A 260 -0.23 -1.25 1.63
N LEU A 261 0.39 -0.14 1.18
CA LEU A 261 1.10 -0.07 -0.08
C LEU A 261 2.29 -1.05 -0.13
N GLU A 262 3.11 -1.11 0.93
CA GLU A 262 4.23 -2.07 1.00
C GLU A 262 3.73 -3.50 0.81
N ASN A 263 2.66 -3.89 1.52
CA ASN A 263 2.09 -5.22 1.37
C ASN A 263 1.62 -5.49 -0.06
N HIS A 264 0.95 -4.52 -0.68
CA HIS A 264 0.48 -4.64 -2.06
C HIS A 264 1.63 -4.82 -3.05
N LEU A 265 2.67 -3.99 -2.96
CA LEU A 265 3.84 -4.06 -3.84
C LEU A 265 4.63 -5.36 -3.65
N ARG A 266 4.78 -5.82 -2.41
CA ARG A 266 5.42 -7.11 -2.09
C ARG A 266 4.67 -8.30 -2.70
N LEU A 267 3.33 -8.27 -2.69
CA LEU A 267 2.52 -9.32 -3.31
C LEU A 267 2.71 -9.41 -4.83
N GLN A 268 3.01 -8.30 -5.47
CA GLN A 268 3.19 -8.22 -6.92
C GLN A 268 4.66 -8.28 -7.35
N ASP A 269 5.60 -8.35 -6.41
CA ASP A 269 7.05 -8.23 -6.66
C ASP A 269 7.39 -6.97 -7.47
N GLN A 270 6.77 -5.84 -7.08
CA GLN A 270 6.89 -4.56 -7.76
C GLN A 270 7.38 -3.46 -6.82
N VAL A 271 7.84 -2.37 -7.43
CA VAL A 271 8.18 -1.11 -6.76
C VAL A 271 7.35 0.02 -7.32
N ALA A 272 7.04 1.00 -6.49
CA ALA A 272 6.45 2.25 -6.93
C ALA A 272 7.53 3.28 -7.20
N TYR A 273 7.34 4.05 -8.28
CA TYR A 273 8.19 5.19 -8.66
C TYR A 273 7.50 6.50 -8.36
N GLU A 274 6.18 6.50 -8.38
CA GLU A 274 5.38 7.71 -8.18
C GLU A 274 4.08 7.38 -7.45
N LEU A 275 3.82 8.13 -6.38
CA LEU A 275 2.59 8.05 -5.58
C LEU A 275 1.86 9.39 -5.63
N ALA A 276 0.55 9.35 -5.71
CA ALA A 276 -0.32 10.52 -5.55
C ALA A 276 -1.08 10.43 -4.23
N LEU A 277 -0.92 11.41 -3.38
CA LEU A 277 -1.74 11.63 -2.20
C LEU A 277 -2.77 12.72 -2.50
N THR A 278 -4.03 12.38 -2.44
CA THR A 278 -5.13 13.33 -2.54
C THR A 278 -5.67 13.62 -1.15
N LEU A 279 -5.59 14.88 -0.73
CA LEU A 279 -6.16 15.40 0.50
C LEU A 279 -7.53 15.98 0.17
N GLN A 280 -8.59 15.37 0.67
CA GLN A 280 -9.93 15.92 0.57
C GLN A 280 -10.17 16.83 1.77
N GLN A 281 -10.37 18.10 1.48
CA GLN A 281 -10.60 19.14 2.48
C GLN A 281 -12.10 19.38 2.66
N ARG A 282 -12.45 20.10 3.72
CA ARG A 282 -13.81 20.60 3.95
C ARG A 282 -14.29 21.35 2.70
N GLU A 283 -15.59 21.34 2.43
CA GLU A 283 -16.21 21.98 1.26
C GLU A 283 -15.89 21.35 -0.10
N GLY A 284 -15.34 20.12 -0.09
CA GLY A 284 -15.10 19.34 -1.31
C GLY A 284 -13.84 19.73 -2.09
N GLN A 285 -13.04 20.65 -1.57
CA GLN A 285 -11.74 20.97 -2.18
C GLN A 285 -10.80 19.77 -2.11
N ARG A 286 -9.99 19.59 -3.15
CA ARG A 286 -9.02 18.49 -3.25
C ARG A 286 -7.64 19.06 -3.55
N LYS A 287 -6.67 18.70 -2.71
CA LYS A 287 -5.26 19.02 -2.92
C LYS A 287 -4.51 17.76 -3.23
N ARG A 288 -3.81 17.73 -4.36
CA ARG A 288 -3.05 16.55 -4.81
C ARG A 288 -1.55 16.82 -4.62
N VAL A 289 -0.87 15.89 -3.97
CA VAL A 289 0.56 15.91 -3.71
C VAL A 289 1.19 14.69 -4.34
N ILE A 290 2.27 14.85 -5.08
CA ILE A 290 3.00 13.77 -5.75
C ILE A 290 4.29 13.50 -4.99
N PHE A 291 4.56 12.23 -4.69
CA PHE A 291 5.82 11.75 -4.15
C PHE A 291 6.54 10.94 -5.23
N THR A 292 7.82 11.20 -5.43
CA THR A 292 8.62 10.52 -6.45
C THR A 292 9.82 9.81 -5.83
N SER A 293 10.10 8.60 -6.31
CA SER A 293 11.31 7.84 -6.02
C SER A 293 12.01 7.50 -7.33
N ALA A 294 13.24 7.95 -7.48
CA ALA A 294 13.98 7.81 -8.72
C ALA A 294 14.36 6.36 -9.04
N GLN A 295 14.67 5.57 -8.02
CA GLN A 295 15.01 4.15 -8.17
C GLN A 295 13.82 3.20 -8.02
N GLY A 296 12.66 3.73 -7.59
CA GLY A 296 11.53 2.94 -7.15
C GLY A 296 11.76 2.35 -5.75
N ASP A 297 10.70 2.23 -4.99
CA ASP A 297 10.77 1.59 -3.67
C ASP A 297 9.44 0.92 -3.31
N TYR A 298 9.49 -0.11 -2.46
CA TYR A 298 8.31 -0.74 -1.88
C TYR A 298 8.22 -0.52 -0.36
N LEU A 299 9.33 -0.11 0.30
CA LEU A 299 9.40 0.02 1.75
C LEU A 299 8.66 1.26 2.24
N TRP A 300 7.70 1.08 3.14
CA TRP A 300 6.86 2.15 3.66
C TRP A 300 7.64 3.29 4.33
N HIS A 301 8.71 2.98 5.07
CA HIS A 301 9.51 3.98 5.79
C HIS A 301 10.27 4.93 4.85
N LYS A 302 10.72 4.44 3.68
CA LYS A 302 11.36 5.29 2.68
C LYS A 302 10.35 6.25 2.06
N TRP A 303 9.17 5.75 1.72
CA TRP A 303 8.08 6.58 1.23
C TRP A 303 7.62 7.59 2.27
N GLN A 304 7.61 7.22 3.57
CA GLN A 304 7.28 8.14 4.65
C GLN A 304 8.29 9.28 4.74
N THR A 305 9.59 8.98 4.63
CA THR A 305 10.64 10.02 4.61
C THR A 305 10.43 11.00 3.47
N LEU A 306 10.20 10.51 2.23
CA LEU A 306 9.92 11.35 1.06
C LEU A 306 8.66 12.19 1.26
N ALA A 307 7.60 11.59 1.78
CA ALA A 307 6.34 12.25 2.04
C ALA A 307 6.49 13.36 3.10
N CYS A 308 7.18 13.11 4.21
CA CYS A 308 7.42 14.12 5.24
C CYS A 308 8.16 15.33 4.67
N LEU A 309 9.25 15.10 3.90
CA LEU A 309 10.00 16.19 3.27
C LEU A 309 9.15 17.01 2.30
N THR A 310 8.32 16.35 1.48
CA THR A 310 7.44 17.04 0.52
C THR A 310 6.32 17.81 1.25
N LEU A 311 5.77 17.23 2.30
CA LEU A 311 4.66 17.82 3.06
C LEU A 311 5.11 19.01 3.94
N GLU A 312 6.39 19.12 4.30
CA GLU A 312 6.91 20.28 5.06
C GLU A 312 6.66 21.64 4.37
N SER A 313 6.65 21.66 3.04
CA SER A 313 6.38 22.87 2.25
C SER A 313 4.90 23.08 1.94
N LEU A 314 4.03 22.11 2.33
CA LEU A 314 2.61 22.16 2.03
C LEU A 314 1.84 23.00 3.04
N THR A 315 1.04 23.94 2.56
CA THR A 315 0.05 24.66 3.36
C THR A 315 -1.34 24.09 3.11
N LEU A 316 -2.13 23.90 4.16
CA LEU A 316 -3.53 23.48 4.04
C LEU A 316 -4.41 24.73 4.02
N ASP A 317 -5.31 24.80 3.05
CA ASP A 317 -6.24 25.93 2.91
C ASP A 317 -7.51 25.71 3.75
N ALA A 318 -7.83 24.45 4.06
CA ALA A 318 -8.93 24.01 4.92
C ALA A 318 -8.59 22.66 5.58
N PRO A 319 -9.31 22.29 6.67
CA PRO A 319 -9.10 21.00 7.35
C PRO A 319 -9.31 19.81 6.43
N VAL A 320 -8.48 18.79 6.59
CA VAL A 320 -8.52 17.54 5.80
C VAL A 320 -9.45 16.55 6.49
N THR A 321 -10.37 15.97 5.73
CA THR A 321 -11.35 14.98 6.19
C THR A 321 -11.08 13.57 5.69
N ARG A 322 -10.40 13.43 4.53
CA ARG A 322 -10.09 12.13 3.91
C ARG A 322 -8.77 12.17 3.17
N LEU A 323 -8.06 11.05 3.21
CA LEU A 323 -6.83 10.80 2.46
C LEU A 323 -7.10 9.72 1.41
N THR A 324 -6.59 9.92 0.20
CA THR A 324 -6.55 8.87 -0.83
C THR A 324 -5.12 8.73 -1.31
N LEU A 325 -4.52 7.55 -1.16
CA LEU A 325 -3.19 7.22 -1.67
C LEU A 325 -3.33 6.28 -2.87
N GLU A 326 -2.67 6.63 -3.97
CA GLU A 326 -2.74 5.91 -5.23
C GLU A 326 -1.35 5.79 -5.85
N VAL A 327 -1.03 4.61 -6.42
CA VAL A 327 0.17 4.43 -7.21
C VAL A 327 -0.08 4.95 -8.63
N GLN A 328 0.74 5.91 -9.06
CA GLN A 328 0.67 6.46 -10.42
C GLN A 328 1.59 5.72 -11.38
N ARG A 329 2.77 5.32 -10.90
CA ARG A 329 3.76 4.59 -11.69
C ARG A 329 4.41 3.51 -10.84
N GLN A 330 4.29 2.26 -11.31
CA GLN A 330 4.94 1.08 -10.74
C GLN A 330 5.68 0.30 -11.81
N GLY A 331 6.56 -0.57 -11.41
CA GLY A 331 7.32 -1.43 -12.30
C GLY A 331 8.02 -2.54 -11.54
N GLU A 332 8.69 -3.40 -12.28
CA GLU A 332 9.48 -4.48 -11.71
C GLU A 332 10.59 -3.93 -10.82
N HIS A 333 10.92 -4.66 -9.77
CA HIS A 333 12.06 -4.35 -8.94
C HIS A 333 13.32 -4.46 -9.82
N GLY A 334 13.80 -3.30 -10.30
CA GLY A 334 15.06 -3.25 -11.04
C GLY A 334 16.14 -3.83 -10.14
N LEU A 335 16.61 -5.02 -10.48
CA LEU A 335 17.83 -5.55 -9.91
C LEU A 335 18.90 -4.49 -10.19
N ASN A 336 19.14 -3.60 -9.24
CA ASN A 336 20.40 -2.92 -9.20
C ASN A 336 21.43 -4.04 -9.24
N LYS A 337 22.07 -4.22 -10.37
CA LYS A 337 23.24 -5.06 -10.50
C LYS A 337 24.30 -4.38 -9.62
N ALA A 338 24.15 -4.55 -8.31
CA ALA A 338 25.26 -4.35 -7.42
C ALA A 338 26.30 -5.33 -7.93
N GLU A 339 27.31 -4.83 -8.61
CA GLU A 339 28.47 -5.64 -8.97
C GLU A 339 28.92 -6.31 -7.69
N LEU A 340 28.90 -7.63 -7.65
CA LEU A 340 29.27 -8.46 -6.50
C LEU A 340 30.65 -8.07 -5.91
N PHE A 341 31.43 -7.29 -6.64
CA PHE A 341 32.78 -6.86 -6.29
C PHE A 341 32.94 -5.34 -6.09
N SER A 342 31.88 -4.53 -6.27
CA SER A 342 31.93 -3.09 -5.99
C SER A 342 31.69 -2.84 -4.50
N LYS A 343 32.67 -2.25 -3.82
CA LYS A 343 32.47 -1.72 -2.46
C LYS A 343 31.51 -0.54 -2.55
N SER A 344 30.33 -0.67 -1.95
CA SER A 344 29.46 0.49 -1.71
C SER A 344 30.19 1.48 -0.81
N THR A 345 30.52 2.64 -1.34
CA THR A 345 31.26 3.70 -0.62
C THR A 345 30.34 4.69 0.11
N GLY A 346 29.03 4.44 0.18
CA GLY A 346 28.08 5.33 0.83
C GLY A 346 26.84 4.61 1.35
N VAL A 347 26.11 5.27 2.26
CA VAL A 347 24.86 4.77 2.85
C VAL A 347 23.68 4.96 1.90
N LEU A 348 23.75 5.99 1.00
CA LEU A 348 22.69 6.34 0.06
C LEU A 348 23.17 6.16 -1.39
N SER A 349 22.32 5.65 -2.27
CA SER A 349 22.55 5.67 -3.71
C SER A 349 22.38 7.11 -4.25
N ALA A 350 23.00 7.41 -5.41
CA ALA A 350 22.80 8.69 -6.08
C ALA A 350 21.33 8.97 -6.41
N ALA A 351 20.59 7.93 -6.82
CA ALA A 351 19.16 8.04 -7.10
C ALA A 351 18.33 8.34 -5.84
N GLU A 352 18.68 7.73 -4.71
CA GLU A 352 18.02 7.98 -3.43
C GLU A 352 18.31 9.41 -2.92
N LEU A 353 19.55 9.87 -3.03
CA LEU A 353 19.92 11.25 -2.70
C LEU A 353 19.14 12.25 -3.57
N CYS A 354 19.07 12.02 -4.88
CA CYS A 354 18.29 12.87 -5.78
C CYS A 354 16.81 12.92 -5.39
N SER A 355 16.21 11.76 -5.03
CA SER A 355 14.81 11.70 -4.58
C SER A 355 14.58 12.53 -3.31
N LEU A 356 15.50 12.46 -2.33
CA LEU A 356 15.41 13.26 -1.11
C LEU A 356 15.55 14.76 -1.38
N LEU A 357 16.49 15.14 -2.25
CA LEU A 357 16.68 16.54 -2.65
C LEU A 357 15.44 17.08 -3.40
N GLN A 358 14.89 16.30 -4.34
CA GLN A 358 13.68 16.68 -5.05
C GLN A 358 12.46 16.78 -4.13
N ALA A 359 12.32 15.87 -3.16
CA ALA A 359 11.26 15.95 -2.17
C ALA A 359 11.33 17.21 -1.31
N LYS A 360 12.55 17.68 -0.97
CA LYS A 360 12.76 18.86 -0.12
C LYS A 360 12.72 20.19 -0.89
N LEU A 361 13.32 20.24 -2.08
CA LEU A 361 13.55 21.47 -2.85
C LEU A 361 12.55 21.67 -4.00
N GLY A 362 11.82 20.61 -4.36
CA GLY A 362 10.97 20.55 -5.54
C GLY A 362 11.69 19.92 -6.75
N ASN A 363 10.91 19.34 -7.65
CA ASN A 363 11.43 18.57 -8.79
C ASN A 363 12.25 19.42 -9.77
N GLU A 364 11.92 20.69 -9.91
CA GLU A 364 12.59 21.62 -10.85
C GLU A 364 13.90 22.19 -10.31
N ALA A 365 14.10 22.15 -8.99
CA ALA A 365 15.30 22.69 -8.36
C ALA A 365 16.53 21.78 -8.49
N VAL A 366 16.30 20.48 -8.78
CA VAL A 366 17.37 19.49 -8.89
C VAL A 366 17.51 19.07 -10.35
N VAL A 367 18.55 19.55 -10.99
CA VAL A 367 18.80 19.34 -12.41
C VAL A 367 20.16 18.72 -12.65
N GLN A 368 20.30 17.98 -13.74
CA GLN A 368 21.55 17.39 -14.18
C GLN A 368 22.07 18.14 -15.40
N PRO A 369 23.30 18.68 -15.37
CA PRO A 369 23.92 19.27 -16.56
C PRO A 369 24.19 18.18 -17.60
N SER A 370 23.90 18.48 -18.84
CA SER A 370 24.19 17.65 -19.99
C SER A 370 24.79 18.47 -21.11
N LEU A 371 25.64 17.84 -21.94
CA LEU A 371 26.22 18.52 -23.08
C LEU A 371 25.17 18.63 -24.19
N LYS A 372 25.07 19.83 -24.78
CA LYS A 372 24.29 20.12 -25.97
C LYS A 372 25.23 20.27 -27.16
N GLN A 373 24.80 19.85 -28.33
CA GLN A 373 25.55 20.02 -29.58
C GLN A 373 25.41 21.46 -30.09
N ASP A 374 25.90 22.41 -29.30
CA ASP A 374 25.99 23.82 -29.71
C ASP A 374 27.45 24.25 -29.60
N PRO A 375 28.09 24.74 -30.69
CA PRO A 375 29.47 25.18 -30.67
C PRO A 375 29.69 26.42 -29.81
N ARG A 376 28.65 27.19 -29.49
CA ARG A 376 28.71 28.36 -28.61
C ARG A 376 28.89 27.91 -27.16
N PRO A 377 29.97 28.28 -26.48
CA PRO A 377 30.26 27.79 -25.12
C PRO A 377 29.15 28.07 -24.11
N GLU A 378 28.52 29.24 -24.20
CA GLU A 378 27.43 29.70 -23.34
C GLU A 378 26.11 28.89 -23.57
N LYS A 379 25.97 28.19 -24.69
CA LYS A 379 24.82 27.35 -25.06
C LYS A 379 25.13 25.86 -25.12
N ALA A 380 26.37 25.49 -24.77
CA ALA A 380 26.81 24.08 -24.82
C ALA A 380 26.31 23.22 -23.63
N THR A 381 25.77 23.84 -22.60
CA THR A 381 25.21 23.14 -21.44
C THR A 381 23.67 23.21 -21.46
N ASP A 382 23.05 22.08 -21.30
CA ASP A 382 21.60 21.93 -21.10
C ASP A 382 21.35 21.39 -19.70
N TYR A 383 20.28 21.85 -19.03
CA TYR A 383 19.90 21.39 -17.71
C TYR A 383 18.66 20.53 -17.84
N ARG A 384 18.76 19.26 -17.47
CA ARG A 384 17.69 18.28 -17.60
C ARG A 384 17.26 17.77 -16.23
N PRO A 385 16.02 17.26 -16.12
CA PRO A 385 15.62 16.55 -14.93
C PRO A 385 16.58 15.41 -14.60
N VAL A 386 16.87 15.21 -13.33
CA VAL A 386 17.82 14.19 -12.85
C VAL A 386 17.37 12.80 -13.25
N LEU A 387 18.33 11.93 -13.58
CA LEU A 387 18.12 10.50 -13.88
C LEU A 387 17.39 10.19 -15.21
N GLN A 388 17.23 11.16 -16.07
CA GLN A 388 16.90 10.86 -17.46
C GLN A 388 18.16 10.34 -18.16
N SER A 389 18.10 9.11 -18.68
CA SER A 389 19.17 8.54 -19.49
C SER A 389 19.37 9.41 -20.73
N SER A 390 20.46 10.16 -20.76
CA SER A 390 20.91 10.82 -21.98
C SER A 390 21.85 9.89 -22.72
N PRO A 391 21.80 9.81 -24.05
CA PRO A 391 22.89 9.22 -24.78
C PRO A 391 24.16 10.00 -24.38
N HIS A 392 25.15 9.30 -23.84
CA HIS A 392 26.46 9.88 -23.55
C HIS A 392 27.10 10.26 -24.88
N LEU A 393 26.86 11.48 -25.31
CA LEU A 393 27.69 12.13 -26.30
C LEU A 393 28.98 12.47 -25.56
N LEU A 394 29.97 11.59 -25.67
CA LEU A 394 31.32 11.93 -25.33
C LEU A 394 31.78 12.93 -26.41
N PRO A 395 31.99 14.21 -26.11
CA PRO A 395 32.53 15.10 -27.07
C PRO A 395 33.97 14.65 -27.40
N ASP A 396 34.32 14.78 -28.66
CA ASP A 396 35.70 14.60 -29.12
C ASP A 396 36.52 15.76 -28.56
N CYS A 397 36.92 15.62 -27.28
CA CYS A 397 37.54 16.71 -26.52
C CYS A 397 39.04 16.76 -26.75
N HIS A 398 39.49 17.16 -27.93
CA HIS A 398 40.89 17.54 -28.16
C HIS A 398 41.19 19.00 -27.84
N ALA A 399 40.17 19.85 -27.63
CA ALA A 399 40.34 21.27 -27.35
C ALA A 399 40.28 21.56 -25.84
N LEU A 400 41.29 22.29 -25.35
CA LEU A 400 41.30 22.75 -23.98
C LEU A 400 40.19 23.78 -23.76
N ARG A 401 39.40 23.57 -22.69
CA ARG A 401 38.32 24.48 -22.29
C ARG A 401 38.61 25.07 -20.92
N PRO A 402 38.17 26.32 -20.64
CA PRO A 402 38.38 26.95 -19.35
C PRO A 402 37.60 26.24 -18.23
N SER A 403 38.13 26.28 -17.01
CA SER A 403 37.47 25.78 -15.82
C SER A 403 36.23 26.61 -15.43
N PHE A 404 36.32 27.92 -15.69
CA PHE A 404 35.21 28.86 -15.48
C PHE A 404 34.90 29.61 -16.77
N LEU A 405 33.62 29.59 -17.16
CA LEU A 405 33.11 30.39 -18.25
C LEU A 405 32.35 31.59 -17.67
N LEU A 406 32.67 32.78 -18.17
CA LEU A 406 31.95 33.99 -17.79
C LEU A 406 30.56 33.98 -18.45
N THR A 407 29.55 34.35 -17.72
CA THR A 407 28.15 34.41 -18.23
C THR A 407 28.01 35.46 -19.35
N THR A 408 28.78 36.53 -19.28
CA THR A 408 28.92 37.55 -20.32
C THR A 408 30.41 37.83 -20.56
N PRO A 409 30.88 37.75 -21.81
CA PRO A 409 32.28 38.08 -22.10
C PRO A 409 32.65 39.52 -21.74
N GLU A 410 33.81 39.70 -21.14
CA GLU A 410 34.32 41.02 -20.72
C GLU A 410 35.37 41.52 -21.69
N VAL A 411 35.44 42.85 -21.91
CA VAL A 411 36.44 43.42 -22.78
C VAL A 411 37.85 43.23 -22.18
N LEU A 412 38.75 42.65 -22.96
CA LEU A 412 40.16 42.48 -22.54
C LEU A 412 40.84 43.83 -22.40
N ARG A 413 41.27 44.21 -21.18
CA ARG A 413 41.88 45.49 -20.87
C ARG A 413 43.38 45.41 -20.58
N GLN A 414 43.90 44.18 -20.42
CA GLN A 414 45.29 43.96 -20.05
C GLN A 414 46.11 43.36 -21.21
N GLN A 415 47.39 43.50 -21.20
CA GLN A 415 48.28 42.86 -22.16
C GLN A 415 48.40 41.36 -21.80
N VAL A 416 48.35 40.51 -22.81
CA VAL A 416 48.45 39.09 -22.68
C VAL A 416 49.32 38.50 -23.80
N ASP A 417 50.01 37.41 -23.46
CA ASP A 417 50.75 36.61 -24.44
C ASP A 417 49.85 35.50 -24.97
N LEU A 418 49.69 35.41 -26.29
CA LEU A 418 48.93 34.35 -26.94
C LEU A 418 49.75 33.07 -26.95
N ILE A 419 49.22 32.02 -26.32
CA ILE A 419 49.93 30.74 -26.18
C ILE A 419 49.43 29.71 -27.21
N HIS A 420 48.10 29.67 -27.43
CA HIS A 420 47.48 28.69 -28.34
C HIS A 420 46.27 29.30 -29.07
N GLY A 421 46.02 28.87 -30.31
CA GLY A 421 44.88 29.30 -31.15
C GLY A 421 45.30 29.73 -32.56
N PRO A 422 44.39 30.23 -33.39
CA PRO A 422 42.96 30.43 -33.10
C PRO A 422 42.11 29.16 -33.28
N GLU A 423 41.11 29.02 -32.44
CA GLU A 423 39.98 28.10 -32.67
C GLU A 423 38.77 28.93 -33.12
N ARG A 424 38.32 28.71 -34.36
CA ARG A 424 37.23 29.51 -34.93
C ARG A 424 35.87 28.86 -34.63
N VAL A 425 34.99 29.61 -33.98
CA VAL A 425 33.57 29.26 -33.74
C VAL A 425 32.67 30.15 -34.57
N VAL A 426 31.94 29.54 -35.53
CA VAL A 426 30.95 30.23 -36.35
C VAL A 426 29.63 29.45 -36.16
N SER A 427 28.62 30.08 -35.58
CA SER A 427 27.38 29.40 -35.18
C SER A 427 26.25 30.41 -34.95
N GLY A 428 25.01 29.94 -34.82
CA GLY A 428 23.87 30.73 -34.37
C GLY A 428 23.06 31.40 -35.48
N TRP A 429 23.38 31.15 -36.75
CA TRP A 429 22.66 31.72 -37.89
C TRP A 429 21.19 31.27 -37.97
N TRP A 430 20.83 30.14 -37.27
CA TRP A 430 19.49 29.57 -37.30
C TRP A 430 18.58 30.12 -36.17
N ASP A 431 19.14 30.73 -35.13
CA ASP A 431 18.36 31.25 -33.99
C ASP A 431 18.47 32.77 -33.81
N GLY A 432 19.11 33.43 -34.76
CA GLY A 432 19.27 34.90 -34.76
C GLY A 432 20.35 35.45 -33.81
N ASP A 433 21.10 34.54 -33.15
CA ASP A 433 22.22 34.87 -32.28
C ASP A 433 23.54 34.44 -32.94
N ASP A 434 23.85 35.13 -34.02
CA ASP A 434 24.94 34.85 -34.95
C ASP A 434 26.29 35.20 -34.33
N VAL A 435 27.18 34.24 -34.19
CA VAL A 435 28.50 34.48 -33.60
C VAL A 435 29.59 34.01 -34.54
N MET A 436 30.64 34.86 -34.69
CA MET A 436 31.91 34.52 -35.29
C MET A 436 33.03 35.00 -34.35
N ARG A 437 33.70 34.03 -33.73
CA ARG A 437 34.70 34.29 -32.70
C ARG A 437 35.93 33.43 -32.94
N ASP A 438 37.11 34.04 -32.90
CA ASP A 438 38.40 33.35 -32.93
C ASP A 438 38.90 33.25 -31.48
N TYR A 439 38.88 32.06 -30.92
CA TYR A 439 39.29 31.81 -29.53
C TYR A 439 40.76 31.51 -29.41
N PHE A 440 41.38 32.02 -28.32
CA PHE A 440 42.79 31.82 -28.00
C PHE A 440 42.94 31.50 -26.50
N ILE A 441 43.96 30.74 -26.17
CA ILE A 441 44.47 30.61 -24.82
C ILE A 441 45.58 31.62 -24.65
N ALA A 442 45.48 32.48 -23.66
CA ALA A 442 46.44 33.55 -23.40
C ALA A 442 46.89 33.53 -21.94
N ARG A 443 48.06 34.09 -21.69
CA ARG A 443 48.61 34.23 -20.35
C ARG A 443 48.87 35.69 -20.06
N THR A 444 48.49 36.17 -18.85
CA THR A 444 48.80 37.51 -18.36
C THR A 444 50.21 37.57 -17.80
N HIS A 445 50.79 38.77 -17.66
CA HIS A 445 52.09 38.97 -16.99
C HIS A 445 52.09 38.43 -15.54
N ASP A 446 50.94 38.46 -14.85
CA ASP A 446 50.76 37.94 -13.50
C ASP A 446 50.61 36.41 -13.44
N GLY A 447 50.70 35.74 -14.61
CA GLY A 447 50.68 34.31 -14.71
C GLY A 447 49.29 33.67 -14.82
N GLN A 448 48.19 34.42 -14.89
CA GLN A 448 46.85 33.91 -15.06
C GLN A 448 46.64 33.41 -16.49
N TRP A 449 45.93 32.27 -16.60
CA TRP A 449 45.54 31.71 -17.88
C TRP A 449 44.13 32.09 -18.23
N LEU A 450 43.91 32.71 -19.38
CA LEU A 450 42.65 33.25 -19.86
C LEU A 450 42.22 32.54 -21.14
N TRP A 451 40.94 32.33 -21.31
CA TRP A 451 40.34 31.99 -22.57
C TRP A 451 39.71 33.24 -23.16
N ILE A 452 40.31 33.75 -24.22
CA ILE A 452 39.93 35.00 -24.85
C ILE A 452 39.49 34.77 -26.28
N PHE A 453 38.68 35.64 -26.82
CA PHE A 453 38.35 35.61 -28.21
C PHE A 453 38.43 36.99 -28.86
N ARG A 454 38.61 36.98 -30.17
CA ARG A 454 38.51 38.12 -31.04
C ARG A 454 37.23 38.02 -31.87
N ASP A 455 36.44 39.09 -31.88
CA ASP A 455 35.17 39.15 -32.66
C ASP A 455 35.43 39.60 -34.15
N GLN A 456 34.35 39.66 -34.93
CA GLN A 456 34.39 40.13 -36.32
C GLN A 456 34.93 41.57 -36.46
N GLN A 457 34.75 42.40 -35.43
CA GLN A 457 35.19 43.80 -35.39
C GLN A 457 36.61 43.94 -34.83
N GLN A 458 37.34 42.82 -34.71
CA GLN A 458 38.71 42.77 -34.19
C GLN A 458 38.86 43.21 -32.71
N ARG A 459 37.77 43.21 -31.95
CA ARG A 459 37.76 43.53 -30.51
C ARG A 459 38.07 42.25 -29.70
N TRP A 460 38.79 42.39 -28.61
CA TRP A 460 39.21 41.30 -27.76
C TRP A 460 38.36 41.23 -26.49
N PHE A 461 37.96 39.99 -26.14
CA PHE A 461 37.14 39.71 -24.96
C PHE A 461 37.71 38.55 -24.19
N VAL A 462 37.56 38.59 -22.87
CA VAL A 462 37.79 37.45 -21.95
C VAL A 462 36.45 36.72 -21.83
N HIS A 463 36.46 35.40 -22.04
CA HIS A 463 35.26 34.56 -21.94
C HIS A 463 35.38 33.48 -20.87
N GLY A 464 36.61 33.13 -20.45
CA GLY A 464 36.81 32.12 -19.42
C GLY A 464 38.18 32.18 -18.77
N LEU A 465 38.29 31.47 -17.65
CA LEU A 465 39.48 31.36 -16.82
C LEU A 465 39.88 29.91 -16.67
N PHE A 466 41.16 29.62 -16.78
CA PHE A 466 41.74 28.33 -16.44
C PHE A 466 42.24 28.36 -15.00
N CYS A 467 41.98 27.27 -14.23
CA CYS A 467 42.48 27.07 -12.88
C CYS A 467 43.61 26.06 -12.88
#